data_0a6f751585b8864bcf4459c779576334
#
_entry.id   0a6f751585b8864bcf4459c779576334
#
_cell.length_a   1.000
_cell.length_b   1.000
_cell.length_c   1.000
_cell.angle_alpha   90.00
_cell.angle_beta   90.00
_cell.angle_gamma   90.00
#
_symmetry.space_group_name_H-M   'P 1'
#
loop_
_entity.id
_entity.type
_entity.pdbx_description
1 polymer ?
#
loop_
_entity_poly.entity_id
_entity_poly.type
_entity_poly.pdbx_seq_one_letter_code
_entity_poly.pdbx_strand_id
1 'polypeptide(L)'
;GSDLAEQLTRVAGKLAEEYWTEYQQDIRHIVDGSFLEEYDEIDIGVQFQSAATVSIAYALMSRCGLEPEQYFSHEDFMAIFDFNTPATVGALGTAVSQINQQVLRQIGVTIQNYERAKGAERSATHGKQPDLHEERRLPDPRPEAVRTAGEAPGQVRQDAESVPEGTPAPDLQSAAADREAVPA
;
A
#
# COMPACT_ATOMS: atom_id res chain seq x y z
N GLY A 1 -22.13 -8.52 11.20
CA GLY A 1 -20.92 -7.67 11.06
C GLY A 1 -21.15 -6.69 9.92
N SER A 2 -20.66 -5.47 10.05
CA SER A 2 -20.75 -4.49 8.96
C SER A 2 -19.95 -4.99 7.74
N ASP A 3 -20.48 -4.74 6.55
CA ASP A 3 -19.83 -5.06 5.29
C ASP A 3 -18.49 -4.31 5.17
N LEU A 4 -17.54 -4.89 4.45
CA LEU A 4 -16.22 -4.26 4.22
C LEU A 4 -16.36 -2.89 3.56
N ALA A 5 -17.27 -2.75 2.59
CA ALA A 5 -17.54 -1.48 1.93
C ALA A 5 -18.01 -0.40 2.92
N GLU A 6 -18.94 -0.75 3.83
CA GLU A 6 -19.40 0.16 4.88
C GLU A 6 -18.26 0.57 5.82
N GLN A 7 -17.37 -0.36 6.18
CA GLN A 7 -16.21 -0.05 7.02
C GLN A 7 -15.24 0.89 6.32
N LEU A 8 -14.95 0.66 5.04
CA LEU A 8 -14.06 1.51 4.26
C LEU A 8 -14.64 2.93 4.11
N THR A 9 -15.96 3.06 3.87
CA THR A 9 -16.63 4.35 3.81
C THR A 9 -16.55 5.09 5.14
N ARG A 10 -16.77 4.39 6.25
CA ARG A 10 -16.66 4.98 7.60
C ARG A 10 -15.25 5.48 7.91
N VAL A 11 -14.22 4.69 7.54
CA VAL A 11 -12.81 5.09 7.70
C VAL A 11 -12.51 6.30 6.82
N ALA A 12 -12.97 6.30 5.57
CA ALA A 12 -12.79 7.42 4.65
C ALA A 12 -13.39 8.71 5.20
N GLY A 13 -14.63 8.68 5.71
CA GLY A 13 -15.30 9.85 6.29
C GLY A 13 -14.56 10.40 7.50
N LYS A 14 -14.13 9.51 8.42
CA LYS A 14 -13.37 9.94 9.59
C LYS A 14 -12.04 10.59 9.23
N LEU A 15 -11.30 10.04 8.30
CA LEU A 15 -10.02 10.58 7.87
C LEU A 15 -10.19 11.87 7.05
N ALA A 16 -11.27 12.02 6.28
CA ALA A 16 -11.60 13.26 5.61
C ALA A 16 -11.92 14.40 6.60
N GLU A 17 -12.63 14.09 7.69
CA GLU A 17 -12.91 15.04 8.78
C GLU A 17 -11.62 15.44 9.51
N GLU A 18 -10.75 14.48 9.86
CA GLU A 18 -9.45 14.75 10.49
C GLU A 18 -8.57 15.64 9.58
N TYR A 19 -8.52 15.31 8.27
CA TYR A 19 -7.78 16.11 7.29
C TYR A 19 -8.32 17.54 7.18
N TRP A 20 -9.65 17.72 7.10
CA TRP A 20 -10.26 19.03 7.09
C TRP A 20 -9.87 19.85 8.33
N THR A 21 -9.94 19.24 9.51
CA THR A 21 -9.61 19.93 10.78
C THR A 21 -8.18 20.46 10.76
N GLU A 22 -7.25 19.73 10.13
CA GLU A 22 -5.83 20.12 10.06
C GLU A 22 -5.56 21.19 8.98
N TYR A 23 -6.18 21.06 7.79
CA TYR A 23 -5.85 21.86 6.61
C TYR A 23 -6.92 22.86 6.19
N GLN A 24 -7.96 23.07 6.97
CA GLN A 24 -9.09 23.96 6.61
C GLN A 24 -8.65 25.38 6.22
N GLN A 25 -7.64 25.93 6.89
CA GLN A 25 -7.16 27.30 6.57
C GLN A 25 -6.50 27.35 5.19
N ASP A 26 -5.67 26.37 4.85
CA ASP A 26 -5.01 26.30 3.56
C ASP A 26 -6.02 26.14 2.42
N ILE A 27 -7.05 25.31 2.65
CA ILE A 27 -8.11 25.08 1.66
C ILE A 27 -8.93 26.35 1.43
N ARG A 28 -9.23 27.11 2.47
CA ARG A 28 -9.96 28.37 2.34
C ARG A 28 -9.23 29.42 1.51
N HIS A 29 -7.93 29.45 1.56
CA HIS A 29 -7.13 30.41 0.80
C HIS A 29 -7.13 30.15 -0.71
N ILE A 30 -7.60 29.00 -1.16
CA ILE A 30 -7.57 28.60 -2.56
C ILE A 30 -8.95 28.44 -3.20
N VAL A 31 -10.04 28.76 -2.48
CA VAL A 31 -11.41 28.61 -2.99
C VAL A 31 -11.83 29.70 -3.97
N ASP A 32 -11.09 30.81 -4.01
CA ASP A 32 -11.38 31.94 -4.89
C ASP A 32 -11.50 31.48 -6.36
N GLY A 33 -12.54 31.93 -7.03
CA GLY A 33 -12.86 31.58 -8.42
C GLY A 33 -13.44 30.16 -8.61
N SER A 34 -13.63 29.39 -7.54
CA SER A 34 -14.35 28.12 -7.58
C SER A 34 -15.82 28.30 -7.20
N PHE A 35 -16.64 27.26 -7.38
CA PHE A 35 -18.01 27.28 -6.89
C PHE A 35 -18.11 27.32 -5.36
N LEU A 36 -17.00 27.03 -4.66
CA LEU A 36 -16.92 27.10 -3.19
C LEU A 36 -16.80 28.54 -2.68
N GLU A 37 -16.48 29.54 -3.53
CA GLU A 37 -16.27 30.92 -3.11
C GLU A 37 -17.51 31.56 -2.44
N GLU A 38 -18.71 31.16 -2.86
CA GLU A 38 -19.97 31.67 -2.34
C GLU A 38 -20.42 30.98 -1.04
N TYR A 39 -19.75 29.88 -0.64
CA TYR A 39 -20.09 29.14 0.57
C TYR A 39 -19.43 29.72 1.80
N ASP A 40 -20.12 29.59 2.93
CA ASP A 40 -19.49 29.88 4.21
C ASP A 40 -18.49 28.79 4.63
N GLU A 41 -17.76 29.06 5.68
CA GLU A 41 -16.71 28.17 6.18
C GLU A 41 -17.21 26.76 6.54
N ILE A 42 -18.41 26.68 7.10
CA ILE A 42 -19.02 25.41 7.51
C ILE A 42 -19.40 24.62 6.28
N ASP A 43 -20.03 25.29 5.31
CA ASP A 43 -20.48 24.66 4.06
C ASP A 43 -19.29 24.21 3.21
N ILE A 44 -18.19 25.00 3.12
CA ILE A 44 -16.95 24.55 2.47
C ILE A 44 -16.45 23.25 3.12
N GLY A 45 -16.47 23.18 4.45
CA GLY A 45 -16.08 21.98 5.19
C GLY A 45 -16.95 20.77 4.87
N VAL A 46 -18.27 20.97 4.79
CA VAL A 46 -19.22 19.90 4.43
C VAL A 46 -18.96 19.41 3.00
N GLN A 47 -18.79 20.32 2.04
CA GLN A 47 -18.49 19.96 0.65
C GLN A 47 -17.15 19.22 0.54
N PHE A 48 -16.10 19.71 1.23
CA PHE A 48 -14.81 19.03 1.24
C PHE A 48 -14.90 17.63 1.80
N GLN A 49 -15.51 17.47 2.98
CA GLN A 49 -15.64 16.16 3.62
C GLN A 49 -16.47 15.20 2.76
N SER A 50 -17.54 15.67 2.13
CA SER A 50 -18.36 14.86 1.23
C SER A 50 -17.56 14.40 0.01
N ALA A 51 -16.92 15.32 -0.72
CA ALA A 51 -16.13 15.04 -1.90
C ALA A 51 -14.93 14.14 -1.58
N ALA A 52 -14.22 14.38 -0.48
CA ALA A 52 -13.09 13.58 -0.04
C ALA A 52 -13.53 12.17 0.36
N THR A 53 -14.60 12.05 1.15
CA THR A 53 -15.10 10.74 1.63
C THR A 53 -15.44 9.80 0.49
N VAL A 54 -16.23 10.27 -0.48
CA VAL A 54 -16.64 9.43 -1.62
C VAL A 54 -15.43 9.05 -2.47
N SER A 55 -14.51 10.00 -2.72
CA SER A 55 -13.32 9.76 -3.53
C SER A 55 -12.36 8.76 -2.88
N ILE A 56 -12.14 8.89 -1.56
CA ILE A 56 -11.29 7.98 -0.78
C ILE A 56 -11.92 6.60 -0.73
N ALA A 57 -13.20 6.50 -0.38
CA ALA A 57 -13.90 5.23 -0.25
C ALA A 57 -13.96 4.49 -1.59
N TYR A 58 -14.25 5.17 -2.69
CA TYR A 58 -14.23 4.61 -4.04
C TYR A 58 -12.86 4.00 -4.38
N ALA A 59 -11.79 4.76 -4.15
CA ALA A 59 -10.44 4.30 -4.43
C ALA A 59 -10.02 3.13 -3.53
N LEU A 60 -10.36 3.15 -2.24
CA LEU A 60 -10.07 2.04 -1.30
C LEU A 60 -10.83 0.78 -1.70
N MET A 61 -12.12 0.88 -2.01
CA MET A 61 -12.93 -0.26 -2.45
C MET A 61 -12.37 -0.89 -3.72
N SER A 62 -12.06 -0.09 -4.73
CA SER A 62 -11.45 -0.55 -5.98
C SER A 62 -10.12 -1.28 -5.73
N ARG A 63 -9.27 -0.75 -4.84
CA ARG A 63 -7.98 -1.39 -4.49
C ARG A 63 -8.14 -2.65 -3.65
N CYS A 64 -9.21 -2.76 -2.88
CA CYS A 64 -9.54 -3.95 -2.10
C CYS A 64 -10.31 -5.02 -2.91
N GLY A 65 -10.54 -4.79 -4.20
CA GLY A 65 -11.21 -5.76 -5.10
C GLY A 65 -12.73 -5.77 -4.98
N LEU A 66 -13.31 -4.70 -4.44
CA LEU A 66 -14.75 -4.46 -4.47
C LEU A 66 -15.11 -3.70 -5.76
N GLU A 67 -16.36 -3.75 -6.15
CA GLU A 67 -16.94 -2.98 -7.25
C GLU A 67 -17.62 -1.73 -6.69
N PRO A 68 -16.96 -0.55 -6.68
CA PRO A 68 -17.48 0.64 -6.00
C PRO A 68 -18.81 1.12 -6.58
N GLU A 69 -19.06 0.87 -7.86
CA GLU A 69 -20.27 1.24 -8.58
C GLU A 69 -21.55 0.63 -7.99
N GLN A 70 -21.42 -0.43 -7.20
CA GLN A 70 -22.54 -1.05 -6.48
C GLN A 70 -22.92 -0.28 -5.21
N TYR A 71 -22.03 0.59 -4.72
CA TYR A 71 -22.16 1.27 -3.45
C TYR A 71 -22.37 2.78 -3.60
N PHE A 72 -21.99 3.35 -4.73
CA PHE A 72 -22.08 4.77 -5.02
C PHE A 72 -22.88 5.05 -6.26
N SER A 73 -23.77 6.02 -6.17
CA SER A 73 -24.52 6.60 -7.29
C SER A 73 -23.81 7.82 -7.85
N HIS A 74 -24.28 8.32 -8.98
CA HIS A 74 -23.77 9.61 -9.53
C HIS A 74 -23.95 10.78 -8.55
N GLU A 75 -25.03 10.76 -7.78
CA GLU A 75 -25.38 11.83 -6.83
C GLU A 75 -24.34 11.97 -5.70
N ASP A 76 -23.69 10.86 -5.30
CA ASP A 76 -22.67 10.87 -4.25
C ASP A 76 -21.43 11.66 -4.65
N PHE A 77 -21.19 11.86 -5.96
CA PHE A 77 -20.04 12.57 -6.49
C PHE A 77 -20.31 14.06 -6.75
N MET A 78 -21.52 14.57 -6.49
CA MET A 78 -21.89 15.94 -6.86
C MET A 78 -21.02 16.99 -6.18
N ALA A 79 -20.65 16.79 -4.91
CA ALA A 79 -19.78 17.70 -4.18
C ALA A 79 -18.39 17.91 -4.83
N ILE A 80 -17.91 16.97 -5.65
CA ILE A 80 -16.61 17.09 -6.35
C ILE A 80 -16.63 18.23 -7.37
N PHE A 81 -17.78 18.49 -7.99
CA PHE A 81 -17.90 19.52 -9.02
C PHE A 81 -17.72 20.95 -8.50
N ASP A 82 -17.87 21.15 -7.20
CA ASP A 82 -17.63 22.45 -6.57
C ASP A 82 -16.15 22.82 -6.53
N PHE A 83 -15.26 21.81 -6.63
CA PHE A 83 -13.80 21.95 -6.71
C PHE A 83 -13.35 22.13 -8.16
N ASN A 84 -13.83 23.17 -8.85
CA ASN A 84 -13.70 23.34 -10.29
C ASN A 84 -12.52 24.22 -10.75
N THR A 85 -11.60 24.56 -9.85
CA THR A 85 -10.34 25.24 -10.21
C THR A 85 -9.14 24.30 -10.06
N PRO A 86 -8.02 24.56 -10.76
CA PRO A 86 -6.81 23.76 -10.60
C PRO A 86 -6.31 23.70 -9.15
N ALA A 87 -6.46 24.77 -8.40
CA ALA A 87 -6.04 24.85 -7.00
C ALA A 87 -6.92 23.96 -6.11
N THR A 88 -8.25 24.09 -6.21
CA THR A 88 -9.19 23.30 -5.40
C THR A 88 -9.17 21.82 -5.75
N VAL A 89 -9.15 21.46 -7.05
CA VAL A 89 -8.98 20.06 -7.49
C VAL A 89 -7.65 19.49 -7.01
N GLY A 90 -6.58 20.28 -7.08
CA GLY A 90 -5.26 19.87 -6.61
C GLY A 90 -5.23 19.57 -5.10
N ALA A 91 -5.88 20.43 -4.30
CA ALA A 91 -5.98 20.22 -2.86
C ALA A 91 -6.81 18.98 -2.51
N LEU A 92 -7.98 18.82 -3.12
CA LEU A 92 -8.81 17.62 -2.95
C LEU A 92 -8.06 16.35 -3.35
N GLY A 93 -7.42 16.34 -4.53
CA GLY A 93 -6.65 15.21 -5.02
C GLY A 93 -5.46 14.86 -4.13
N THR A 94 -4.80 15.86 -3.54
CA THR A 94 -3.71 15.66 -2.58
C THR A 94 -4.23 14.98 -1.31
N ALA A 95 -5.32 15.45 -0.73
CA ALA A 95 -5.95 14.86 0.44
C ALA A 95 -6.33 13.39 0.18
N VAL A 96 -7.05 13.14 -0.93
CA VAL A 96 -7.46 11.79 -1.34
C VAL A 96 -6.26 10.87 -1.51
N SER A 97 -5.20 11.33 -2.17
CA SER A 97 -3.99 10.54 -2.41
C SER A 97 -3.26 10.19 -1.11
N GLN A 98 -3.05 11.17 -0.23
CA GLN A 98 -2.35 10.97 1.04
C GLN A 98 -3.10 10.01 1.95
N ILE A 99 -4.41 10.18 2.10
CA ILE A 99 -5.25 9.32 2.94
C ILE A 99 -5.28 7.89 2.39
N ASN A 100 -5.49 7.72 1.08
CA ASN A 100 -5.48 6.40 0.46
C ASN A 100 -4.13 5.69 0.65
N GLN A 101 -3.02 6.38 0.46
CA GLN A 101 -1.69 5.82 0.67
C GLN A 101 -1.48 5.36 2.12
N GLN A 102 -1.92 6.15 3.08
CA GLN A 102 -1.85 5.82 4.50
C GLN A 102 -2.67 4.56 4.83
N VAL A 103 -3.94 4.53 4.42
CA VAL A 103 -4.85 3.41 4.71
C VAL A 103 -4.38 2.12 4.03
N LEU A 104 -4.02 2.16 2.75
CA LEU A 104 -3.54 0.97 2.03
C LEU A 104 -2.24 0.43 2.60
N ARG A 105 -1.34 1.28 3.09
CA ARG A 105 -0.15 0.86 3.83
C ARG A 105 -0.51 0.13 5.11
N GLN A 106 -1.45 0.66 5.89
CA GLN A 106 -1.93 0.03 7.13
C GLN A 106 -2.57 -1.33 6.87
N ILE A 107 -3.41 -1.42 5.85
CA ILE A 107 -4.02 -2.68 5.42
C ILE A 107 -2.93 -3.69 5.05
N GLY A 108 -1.95 -3.29 4.24
CA GLY A 108 -0.85 -4.16 3.83
C GLY A 108 -0.03 -4.70 5.00
N VAL A 109 0.31 -3.83 5.97
CA VAL A 109 1.03 -4.24 7.20
C VAL A 109 0.19 -5.22 8.02
N THR A 110 -1.10 -4.95 8.16
CA THR A 110 -2.01 -5.81 8.94
C THR A 110 -2.12 -7.21 8.32
N ILE A 111 -2.26 -7.29 6.99
CA ILE A 111 -2.31 -8.57 6.26
C ILE A 111 -0.99 -9.34 6.45
N GLN A 112 0.16 -8.69 6.28
CA GLN A 112 1.46 -9.33 6.47
C GLN A 112 1.65 -9.89 7.89
N ASN A 113 1.23 -9.12 8.89
CA ASN A 113 1.30 -9.57 10.29
C ASN A 113 0.39 -10.77 10.55
N TYR A 114 -0.82 -10.74 10.01
CA TYR A 114 -1.75 -11.87 10.10
C TYR A 114 -1.21 -13.14 9.44
N GLU A 115 -0.65 -13.03 8.25
CA GLU A 115 -0.06 -14.15 7.52
C GLU A 115 1.14 -14.74 8.27
N ARG A 116 2.01 -13.90 8.87
CA ARG A 116 3.13 -14.34 9.70
C ARG A 116 2.64 -15.09 10.94
N ALA A 117 1.64 -14.57 11.63
CA ALA A 117 1.04 -15.23 12.80
C ALA A 117 0.47 -16.60 12.44
N LYS A 118 -0.29 -16.67 11.34
CA LYS A 118 -0.87 -17.92 10.84
C LYS A 118 0.18 -18.93 10.38
N GLY A 119 1.30 -18.47 9.81
CA GLY A 119 2.45 -19.31 9.45
C GLY A 119 3.13 -19.89 10.68
N ALA A 120 3.30 -19.11 11.74
CA ALA A 120 3.89 -19.56 13.00
C ALA A 120 3.01 -20.61 13.70
N GLU A 121 1.68 -20.44 13.71
CA GLU A 121 0.75 -21.42 14.27
C GLU A 121 0.81 -22.76 13.51
N ARG A 122 0.90 -22.74 12.18
CA ARG A 122 1.02 -23.96 11.36
C ARG A 122 2.33 -24.69 11.64
N SER A 123 3.45 -23.97 11.84
CA SER A 123 4.74 -24.56 12.18
C SER A 123 4.73 -25.17 13.58
N ALA A 124 4.05 -24.56 14.55
CA ALA A 124 3.92 -25.07 15.91
C ALA A 124 3.06 -26.35 16.00
N THR A 125 2.06 -26.49 15.14
CA THR A 125 1.22 -27.71 15.09
C THR A 125 1.90 -28.87 14.38
N HIS A 126 2.81 -28.62 13.43
CA HIS A 126 3.58 -29.69 12.75
C HIS A 126 4.77 -30.20 13.57
N GLY A 127 5.25 -29.43 14.56
CA GLY A 127 6.34 -29.81 15.45
C GLY A 127 5.94 -30.76 16.59
N LYS A 128 4.66 -31.14 16.69
CA LYS A 128 4.14 -32.03 17.74
C LYS A 128 3.72 -33.38 17.16
N GLN A 129 4.57 -33.95 16.31
CA GLN A 129 4.44 -35.36 15.97
C GLN A 129 5.15 -36.14 17.08
N PRO A 130 4.44 -37.01 17.85
CA PRO A 130 5.10 -37.82 18.85
C PRO A 130 6.06 -38.77 18.13
N ASP A 131 7.27 -38.78 18.62
CA ASP A 131 8.35 -39.69 18.20
C ASP A 131 7.91 -41.14 18.46
N LEU A 132 7.38 -41.81 17.43
CA LEU A 132 6.96 -43.22 17.44
C LEU A 132 8.13 -44.11 17.00
N HIS A 133 9.36 -43.73 17.29
CA HIS A 133 10.54 -44.58 17.07
C HIS A 133 11.24 -44.88 18.40
N GLU A 134 10.50 -45.46 19.33
CA GLU A 134 11.14 -46.27 20.37
C GLU A 134 10.50 -47.66 20.38
N GLU A 135 11.31 -48.65 20.14
CA GLU A 135 11.16 -50.08 20.22
C GLU A 135 11.20 -50.84 18.90
N ARG A 136 12.43 -51.04 18.42
CA ARG A 136 12.91 -52.33 17.93
C ARG A 136 14.44 -52.36 17.96
N ARG A 137 14.99 -52.55 19.14
CA ARG A 137 16.32 -53.13 19.26
C ARG A 137 16.25 -54.58 18.85
N LEU A 138 16.74 -54.92 17.67
CA LEU A 138 17.18 -56.22 17.31
C LEU A 138 18.67 -56.36 17.67
N PRO A 139 19.12 -57.49 18.26
CA PRO A 139 20.49 -57.60 18.72
C PRO A 139 21.47 -57.82 17.55
N ASP A 140 22.60 -57.16 17.71
CA ASP A 140 23.80 -57.13 16.90
C ASP A 140 24.44 -58.52 16.69
N PRO A 141 24.78 -58.94 15.51
CA PRO A 141 25.85 -59.95 15.30
C PRO A 141 27.08 -59.20 14.80
N ARG A 142 28.09 -59.15 15.69
CA ARG A 142 29.51 -59.02 15.35
C ARG A 142 30.06 -60.34 14.79
N PRO A 143 31.32 -60.35 14.25
CA PRO A 143 32.17 -59.32 13.64
C PRO A 143 32.80 -59.83 12.33
N GLU A 144 33.53 -59.05 11.59
CA GLU A 144 34.95 -59.34 11.29
C GLU A 144 35.58 -58.20 10.44
N ALA A 145 36.81 -57.95 10.81
CA ALA A 145 37.70 -56.96 10.24
C ALA A 145 38.21 -57.32 8.86
N VAL A 146 38.25 -56.33 7.94
CA VAL A 146 39.29 -56.30 6.91
C VAL A 146 39.80 -54.87 6.74
N ARG A 147 41.09 -54.74 7.04
CA ARG A 147 41.89 -53.52 6.72
C ARG A 147 42.19 -53.49 5.23
N THR A 148 42.15 -52.26 4.64
CA THR A 148 43.11 -51.72 3.66
C THR A 148 42.74 -50.30 3.41
N ALA A 149 43.53 -49.33 3.81
CA ALA A 149 44.63 -48.65 3.20
C ALA A 149 44.29 -47.80 1.97
N GLY A 150 44.52 -46.47 2.12
CA GLY A 150 44.92 -45.58 1.02
C GLY A 150 43.86 -44.60 0.60
N GLU A 151 44.08 -43.42 0.87
CA GLU A 151 44.62 -42.27 0.10
C GLU A 151 43.79 -41.01 0.25
N ALA A 152 44.35 -39.99 0.82
CA ALA A 152 44.02 -38.59 0.64
C ALA A 152 44.97 -37.98 -0.41
N PRO A 153 44.92 -36.71 -0.83
CA PRO A 153 43.91 -35.68 -0.70
C PRO A 153 43.64 -34.95 -2.06
N GLY A 154 42.61 -34.17 -2.12
CA GLY A 154 42.38 -33.26 -3.25
C GLY A 154 41.77 -31.92 -2.81
N GLN A 155 42.65 -30.98 -2.56
CA GLN A 155 42.31 -29.56 -2.54
C GLN A 155 41.95 -29.08 -3.96
N VAL A 156 40.86 -28.40 -4.13
CA VAL A 156 40.66 -27.43 -5.24
C VAL A 156 39.78 -26.28 -4.71
N ARG A 157 40.43 -25.21 -4.37
CA ARG A 157 40.44 -23.87 -4.96
C ARG A 157 39.09 -23.16 -5.01
N GLN A 158 39.07 -22.11 -4.22
CA GLN A 158 38.35 -20.86 -4.37
C GLN A 158 38.52 -20.32 -5.79
N ASP A 159 37.40 -19.91 -6.40
CA ASP A 159 37.42 -18.85 -7.38
C ASP A 159 36.29 -17.86 -7.05
N ALA A 160 36.72 -16.70 -6.63
CA ALA A 160 35.95 -15.47 -6.55
C ALA A 160 35.92 -14.86 -7.94
N GLU A 161 34.77 -14.56 -8.47
CA GLU A 161 34.58 -13.59 -9.57
C GLU A 161 33.27 -12.86 -9.37
N SER A 162 33.40 -11.62 -8.98
CA SER A 162 33.31 -10.41 -9.80
C SER A 162 31.88 -9.95 -10.04
N VAL A 163 31.51 -8.94 -9.25
CA VAL A 163 30.41 -7.99 -9.46
C VAL A 163 30.75 -7.13 -10.67
N PRO A 164 29.85 -6.90 -11.62
CA PRO A 164 29.96 -5.76 -12.54
C PRO A 164 29.20 -4.56 -11.96
N GLU A 165 29.96 -3.53 -11.63
CA GLU A 165 29.51 -2.14 -11.51
C GLU A 165 29.06 -1.60 -12.87
N GLY A 166 28.02 -0.72 -12.81
CA GLY A 166 27.94 0.36 -13.76
C GLY A 166 26.85 0.27 -14.82
N THR A 167 25.68 0.86 -14.49
CA THR A 167 24.86 1.48 -15.53
C THR A 167 24.52 2.88 -15.07
N PRO A 168 24.95 3.93 -15.79
CA PRO A 168 24.63 5.32 -15.45
C PRO A 168 23.18 5.66 -15.82
N ALA A 169 22.58 6.49 -14.98
CA ALA A 169 21.27 7.09 -15.21
C ALA A 169 21.29 8.02 -16.45
N PRO A 170 20.20 8.12 -17.20
CA PRO A 170 20.09 9.12 -18.26
C PRO A 170 19.80 10.50 -17.68
N ASP A 171 20.60 11.47 -18.11
CA ASP A 171 20.45 12.90 -17.91
C ASP A 171 19.10 13.39 -18.46
N LEU A 172 18.28 13.94 -17.57
CA LEU A 172 17.14 14.77 -17.91
C LEU A 172 17.55 16.25 -17.83
N GLN A 173 18.29 16.71 -18.81
CA GLN A 173 18.46 18.14 -19.09
C GLN A 173 18.26 18.36 -20.59
N SER A 174 17.31 19.22 -20.90
CA SER A 174 17.07 19.93 -22.14
C SER A 174 15.70 19.68 -22.80
N ALA A 175 14.72 20.44 -22.35
CA ALA A 175 13.64 20.94 -23.20
C ALA A 175 13.03 22.20 -22.55
N ALA A 176 13.81 23.25 -22.51
CA ALA A 176 13.30 24.61 -22.32
C ALA A 176 13.81 25.41 -23.53
N ALA A 177 12.93 25.72 -24.43
CA ALA A 177 12.90 26.87 -25.35
C ALA A 177 12.20 26.47 -26.64
N ASP A 178 10.93 26.84 -26.70
CA ASP A 178 10.38 27.49 -27.90
C ASP A 178 9.00 28.07 -27.53
N ARG A 179 9.08 29.29 -27.04
CA ARG A 179 7.96 30.23 -27.03
C ARG A 179 8.06 31.03 -28.30
N GLU A 180 7.31 30.64 -29.30
CA GLU A 180 7.07 31.49 -30.44
C GLU A 180 5.95 32.49 -30.13
N ALA A 181 6.28 33.75 -30.26
CA ALA A 181 5.45 34.92 -30.14
C ALA A 181 4.42 34.96 -31.28
N VAL A 182 3.15 35.20 -30.91
CA VAL A 182 2.11 35.63 -31.87
C VAL A 182 1.99 37.13 -31.76
N PRO A 183 2.13 37.91 -32.87
CA PRO A 183 1.88 39.34 -32.88
C PRO A 183 0.42 39.65 -33.12
N ALA A 184 0.00 40.76 -32.49
CA ALA A 184 -1.13 41.67 -32.71
C ALA A 184 -2.38 41.18 -33.44
#